data_8d278849a4c92004dde52942d3b7fa9d
#
_entry.id   8d278849a4c92004dde52942d3b7fa9d
#
_cell.length_a   1.000
_cell.length_b   1.000
_cell.length_c   1.000
_cell.angle_alpha   90.00
_cell.angle_beta   90.00
_cell.angle_gamma   90.00
#
_symmetry.space_group_name_H-M   'P 1'
#
loop_
_entity.id
_entity.type
_entity.pdbx_description
1 polymer ?
#
loop_
_entity_poly.entity_id
_entity_poly.type
_entity_poly.pdbx_seq_one_letter_code
_entity_poly.pdbx_strand_id
1 'polypeptide(L)'
;MLAATCIALLVSCSSPPPLLNSERIEQRFGSYGVEVIRADENIRYSSLHSLENGEPVTRTLAVVEFADPMPAPLRAAHQQIVSGESIGATFKSAGWSIDKPLLGYDVLAASPRFGRVYELMGLDEPAPLAVHRYRLQLLQGDEALEYATISEIHSPAYLTAEEVREIYGQPSSGPTTTATAVDDLLAPLLEELSSATGSAGG
;
A
#
# COMPACT_ATOMS: atom_id res chain seq x y z
N MET A 1 8.84 26.93 -57.48
CA MET A 1 9.52 26.40 -56.30
C MET A 1 8.49 26.24 -55.19
N LEU A 2 8.02 25.02 -54.94
CA LEU A 2 7.10 24.69 -53.84
C LEU A 2 7.94 24.21 -52.66
N ALA A 3 7.87 24.91 -51.54
CA ALA A 3 8.49 24.48 -50.28
C ALA A 3 7.54 23.50 -49.57
N ALA A 4 7.95 22.24 -49.45
CA ALA A 4 7.24 21.23 -48.66
C ALA A 4 7.60 21.41 -47.17
N THR A 5 6.63 21.85 -46.38
CA THR A 5 6.77 21.97 -44.93
C THR A 5 6.47 20.57 -44.32
N CYS A 6 7.51 19.85 -43.88
CA CYS A 6 7.36 18.63 -43.08
C CYS A 6 6.93 19.01 -41.65
N ILE A 7 5.67 18.74 -41.29
CA ILE A 7 5.22 18.79 -39.91
C ILE A 7 5.63 17.48 -39.26
N ALA A 8 6.65 17.52 -38.40
CA ALA A 8 7.01 16.40 -37.53
C ALA A 8 5.99 16.31 -36.39
N LEU A 9 5.12 15.31 -36.43
CA LEU A 9 4.26 14.91 -35.32
C LEU A 9 5.15 14.32 -34.22
N LEU A 10 5.40 15.10 -33.17
CA LEU A 10 5.96 14.61 -31.92
C LEU A 10 4.89 13.76 -31.22
N VAL A 11 4.94 12.45 -31.43
CA VAL A 11 4.19 11.49 -30.62
C VAL A 11 4.84 11.50 -29.24
N SER A 12 4.21 12.19 -28.29
CA SER A 12 4.60 12.14 -26.89
C SER A 12 4.30 10.71 -26.40
N CYS A 13 5.32 9.85 -26.32
CA CYS A 13 5.22 8.55 -25.66
C CYS A 13 5.12 8.82 -24.14
N SER A 14 3.93 9.11 -23.64
CA SER A 14 3.69 9.01 -22.22
C SER A 14 3.77 7.54 -21.81
N SER A 15 4.71 7.22 -20.91
CA SER A 15 4.76 5.90 -20.31
C SER A 15 3.41 5.58 -19.65
N PRO A 16 2.91 4.34 -19.75
CA PRO A 16 1.68 3.97 -19.07
C PRO A 16 1.83 4.25 -17.57
N PRO A 17 0.74 4.64 -16.87
CA PRO A 17 0.80 4.85 -15.45
C PRO A 17 1.26 3.58 -14.73
N PRO A 18 2.03 3.70 -13.65
CA PRO A 18 2.50 2.54 -12.91
C PRO A 18 1.31 1.73 -12.37
N LEU A 19 1.42 0.41 -12.44
CA LEU A 19 0.39 -0.51 -11.92
C LEU A 19 0.13 -0.24 -10.43
N LEU A 20 -1.14 -0.34 -10.03
CA LEU A 20 -1.51 -0.38 -8.62
C LEU A 20 -0.89 -1.63 -7.97
N ASN A 21 -0.69 -1.61 -6.66
CA ASN A 21 -0.15 -2.76 -5.93
C ASN A 21 -1.05 -4.01 -6.10
N SER A 22 -2.37 -3.83 -6.06
CA SER A 22 -3.35 -4.90 -6.36
C SER A 22 -3.16 -5.52 -7.76
N GLU A 23 -3.04 -4.68 -8.78
CA GLU A 23 -2.85 -5.12 -10.16
C GLU A 23 -1.52 -5.88 -10.33
N ARG A 24 -0.47 -5.44 -9.64
CA ARG A 24 0.84 -6.09 -9.67
C ARG A 24 0.81 -7.45 -8.96
N ILE A 25 0.12 -7.56 -7.81
CA ILE A 25 -0.07 -8.84 -7.11
C ILE A 25 -0.82 -9.81 -8.00
N GLU A 26 -1.94 -9.39 -8.58
CA GLU A 26 -2.74 -10.21 -9.48
C GLU A 26 -1.95 -10.66 -10.71
N GLN A 27 -1.19 -9.75 -11.33
CA GLN A 27 -0.35 -10.07 -12.48
C GLN A 27 0.76 -11.08 -12.13
N ARG A 28 1.39 -10.96 -10.95
CA ARG A 28 2.53 -11.82 -10.56
C ARG A 28 2.10 -13.19 -10.04
N PHE A 29 0.96 -13.27 -9.36
CA PHE A 29 0.52 -14.48 -8.65
C PHE A 29 -0.81 -15.06 -9.16
N GLY A 30 -1.46 -14.42 -10.13
CA GLY A 30 -2.69 -14.93 -10.75
C GLY A 30 -3.96 -14.71 -9.91
N SER A 31 -3.85 -14.10 -8.74
CA SER A 31 -4.96 -13.79 -7.85
C SER A 31 -4.65 -12.59 -6.97
N TYR A 32 -5.70 -11.90 -6.55
CA TYR A 32 -5.61 -10.80 -5.58
C TYR A 32 -6.83 -10.79 -4.67
N GLY A 33 -6.59 -10.53 -3.40
CA GLY A 33 -7.62 -10.28 -2.40
C GLY A 33 -7.14 -9.28 -1.36
N VAL A 34 -8.08 -8.69 -0.65
CA VAL A 34 -7.80 -7.83 0.51
C VAL A 34 -8.60 -8.33 1.70
N GLU A 35 -7.93 -8.47 2.83
CA GLU A 35 -8.52 -8.76 4.12
C GLU A 35 -8.20 -7.62 5.08
N VAL A 36 -9.23 -7.10 5.74
CA VAL A 36 -9.05 -6.13 6.83
C VAL A 36 -8.80 -6.89 8.11
N ILE A 37 -7.57 -6.80 8.62
CA ILE A 37 -7.18 -7.46 9.87
C ILE A 37 -7.76 -6.68 11.05
N ARG A 38 -7.66 -5.35 10.97
CA ARG A 38 -8.21 -4.42 11.96
C ARG A 38 -8.48 -3.08 11.32
N ALA A 39 -9.56 -2.41 11.73
CA ALA A 39 -9.82 -1.02 11.39
C ALA A 39 -10.52 -0.30 12.54
N ASP A 40 -10.18 0.97 12.74
CA ASP A 40 -10.90 1.94 13.54
C ASP A 40 -10.95 3.29 12.79
N GLU A 41 -11.40 4.35 13.45
CA GLU A 41 -11.57 5.68 12.83
C GLU A 41 -10.25 6.30 12.37
N ASN A 42 -9.12 5.90 12.94
CA ASN A 42 -7.81 6.52 12.71
C ASN A 42 -6.87 5.65 11.90
N ILE A 43 -6.99 4.33 12.01
CA ILE A 43 -6.02 3.40 11.43
C ILE A 43 -6.69 2.13 10.89
N ARG A 44 -6.14 1.60 9.79
CA ARG A 44 -6.57 0.31 9.22
C ARG A 44 -5.34 -0.52 8.88
N TYR A 45 -5.36 -1.78 9.28
CA TYR A 45 -4.40 -2.81 8.89
C TYR A 45 -5.06 -3.77 7.91
N SER A 46 -4.41 -4.02 6.79
CA SER A 46 -4.94 -4.90 5.75
C SER A 46 -3.88 -5.81 5.19
N SER A 47 -4.23 -7.08 5.00
CA SER A 47 -3.48 -8.02 4.18
C SER A 47 -3.91 -7.88 2.71
N LEU A 48 -2.97 -7.56 1.84
CA LEU A 48 -3.12 -7.68 0.40
C LEU A 48 -2.47 -9.01 0.02
N HIS A 49 -3.27 -9.98 -0.36
CA HIS A 49 -2.83 -11.36 -0.52
C HIS A 49 -3.07 -11.91 -1.93
N SER A 50 -2.38 -12.99 -2.24
CA SER A 50 -2.71 -13.90 -3.33
C SER A 50 -3.02 -15.28 -2.75
N LEU A 51 -3.61 -16.15 -3.56
CA LEU A 51 -3.87 -17.53 -3.16
C LEU A 51 -2.69 -18.43 -3.58
N GLU A 52 -2.16 -19.20 -2.64
CA GLU A 52 -1.24 -20.30 -2.90
C GLU A 52 -1.88 -21.61 -2.43
N ASN A 53 -2.07 -22.55 -3.35
CA ASN A 53 -2.76 -23.81 -3.07
C ASN A 53 -4.18 -23.64 -2.45
N GLY A 54 -4.83 -22.50 -2.75
CA GLY A 54 -6.14 -22.14 -2.22
C GLY A 54 -6.11 -21.36 -0.90
N GLU A 55 -4.97 -21.22 -0.27
CA GLU A 55 -4.80 -20.48 0.98
C GLU A 55 -4.28 -19.05 0.73
N PRO A 56 -4.75 -18.05 1.51
CA PRO A 56 -4.26 -16.68 1.37
C PRO A 56 -2.83 -16.52 1.91
N VAL A 57 -1.96 -15.94 1.10
CA VAL A 57 -0.60 -15.57 1.49
C VAL A 57 -0.41 -14.08 1.31
N THR A 58 -0.14 -13.36 2.39
CA THR A 58 0.05 -11.90 2.39
C THR A 58 1.26 -11.52 1.55
N ARG A 59 1.06 -10.72 0.51
CA ARG A 59 2.11 -10.14 -0.32
C ARG A 59 2.53 -8.77 0.17
N THR A 60 1.56 -8.04 0.72
CA THR A 60 1.78 -6.73 1.31
C THR A 60 0.89 -6.58 2.54
N LEU A 61 1.48 -6.18 3.65
CA LEU A 61 0.75 -5.68 4.81
C LEU A 61 0.67 -4.15 4.67
N ALA A 62 -0.53 -3.62 4.57
CA ALA A 62 -0.78 -2.19 4.45
C ALA A 62 -1.27 -1.63 5.78
N VAL A 63 -0.62 -0.56 6.24
CA VAL A 63 -1.03 0.26 7.39
C VAL A 63 -1.48 1.61 6.85
N VAL A 64 -2.74 1.95 7.08
CA VAL A 64 -3.38 3.17 6.61
C VAL A 64 -3.71 4.05 7.79
N GLU A 65 -3.03 5.19 7.90
CA GLU A 65 -3.32 6.25 8.88
C GLU A 65 -4.24 7.26 8.20
N PHE A 66 -5.50 7.32 8.61
CA PHE A 66 -6.47 8.23 8.00
C PHE A 66 -6.22 9.68 8.39
N ALA A 67 -6.59 10.62 7.51
CA ALA A 67 -6.53 12.04 7.81
C ALA A 67 -7.46 12.40 8.96
N ASP A 68 -6.97 13.19 9.91
CA ASP A 68 -7.75 13.74 11.02
C ASP A 68 -7.59 15.26 11.07
N PRO A 69 -8.66 16.05 10.89
CA PRO A 69 -10.04 15.61 10.62
C PRO A 69 -10.23 15.07 9.18
N MET A 70 -11.09 14.05 9.03
CA MET A 70 -11.47 13.54 7.72
C MET A 70 -12.19 14.62 6.89
N PRO A 71 -11.70 14.95 5.67
CA PRO A 71 -12.33 15.94 4.80
C PRO A 71 -13.81 15.59 4.50
N ALA A 72 -14.69 16.59 4.60
CA ALA A 72 -16.13 16.39 4.50
C ALA A 72 -16.58 15.66 3.21
N PRO A 73 -16.01 15.95 2.00
CA PRO A 73 -16.39 15.25 0.76
C PRO A 73 -16.06 13.75 0.78
N LEU A 74 -15.11 13.32 1.62
CA LEU A 74 -14.61 11.95 1.65
C LEU A 74 -15.32 11.05 2.67
N ARG A 75 -16.11 11.62 3.60
CA ARG A 75 -16.68 10.89 4.75
C ARG A 75 -17.56 9.69 4.34
N ALA A 76 -18.38 9.82 3.32
CA ALA A 76 -19.24 8.73 2.88
C ALA A 76 -18.44 7.55 2.32
N ALA A 77 -17.43 7.82 1.49
CA ALA A 77 -16.53 6.82 0.97
C ALA A 77 -15.66 6.21 2.10
N HIS A 78 -15.22 7.04 3.04
CA HIS A 78 -14.45 6.60 4.20
C HIS A 78 -15.21 5.56 5.05
N GLN A 79 -16.51 5.77 5.31
CA GLN A 79 -17.33 4.80 6.04
C GLN A 79 -17.39 3.43 5.33
N GLN A 80 -17.49 3.40 4.00
CA GLN A 80 -17.44 2.17 3.22
C GLN A 80 -16.07 1.48 3.34
N ILE A 81 -14.99 2.26 3.31
CA ILE A 81 -13.63 1.76 3.42
C ILE A 81 -13.37 1.17 4.80
N VAL A 82 -13.79 1.83 5.87
CA VAL A 82 -13.66 1.31 7.25
C VAL A 82 -14.48 0.03 7.43
N SER A 83 -15.62 -0.10 6.75
CA SER A 83 -16.43 -1.33 6.77
C SER A 83 -15.88 -2.48 5.90
N GLY A 84 -14.74 -2.29 5.21
CA GLY A 84 -14.03 -3.36 4.52
C GLY A 84 -13.82 -3.18 3.02
N GLU A 85 -14.42 -2.13 2.42
CA GLU A 85 -14.27 -1.89 0.98
C GLU A 85 -12.83 -1.51 0.59
N SER A 86 -12.49 -1.74 -0.67
CA SER A 86 -11.19 -1.37 -1.25
C SER A 86 -11.09 0.14 -1.43
N ILE A 87 -10.03 0.75 -0.85
CA ILE A 87 -9.76 2.19 -0.95
C ILE A 87 -9.76 2.66 -2.42
N GLY A 88 -8.97 1.98 -3.26
CA GLY A 88 -8.81 2.35 -4.66
C GLY A 88 -10.10 2.23 -5.47
N ALA A 89 -10.85 1.13 -5.29
CA ALA A 89 -12.09 0.91 -6.00
C ALA A 89 -13.18 1.90 -5.56
N THR A 90 -13.31 2.15 -4.26
CA THR A 90 -14.30 3.08 -3.69
C THR A 90 -14.11 4.49 -4.23
N PHE A 91 -12.89 5.03 -4.20
CA PHE A 91 -12.65 6.38 -4.70
C PHE A 91 -12.74 6.50 -6.22
N LYS A 92 -12.25 5.51 -6.97
CA LYS A 92 -12.43 5.49 -8.43
C LYS A 92 -13.90 5.47 -8.83
N SER A 93 -14.74 4.68 -8.16
CA SER A 93 -16.18 4.64 -8.42
C SER A 93 -16.91 5.94 -8.06
N ALA A 94 -16.39 6.69 -7.09
CA ALA A 94 -16.87 8.01 -6.70
C ALA A 94 -16.32 9.16 -7.59
N GLY A 95 -15.56 8.84 -8.65
CA GLY A 95 -15.05 9.82 -9.62
C GLY A 95 -13.77 10.55 -9.18
N TRP A 96 -13.08 10.06 -8.15
CA TRP A 96 -11.80 10.60 -7.72
C TRP A 96 -10.63 9.98 -8.49
N SER A 97 -9.69 10.80 -8.89
CA SER A 97 -8.35 10.35 -9.29
C SER A 97 -7.46 10.22 -8.05
N ILE A 98 -6.53 9.26 -8.10
CA ILE A 98 -5.65 8.96 -6.96
C ILE A 98 -4.23 9.37 -7.32
N ASP A 99 -3.62 10.19 -6.48
CA ASP A 99 -2.20 10.50 -6.50
C ASP A 99 -1.52 9.94 -5.24
N LYS A 100 -0.25 9.50 -5.38
CA LYS A 100 0.51 8.83 -4.34
C LYS A 100 1.90 9.42 -4.19
N PRO A 101 2.03 10.69 -3.72
CA PRO A 101 3.34 11.28 -3.47
C PRO A 101 4.15 10.43 -2.48
N LEU A 102 5.28 9.90 -2.94
CA LEU A 102 6.17 9.08 -2.14
C LEU A 102 6.79 9.91 -1.01
N LEU A 103 6.68 9.43 0.22
CA LEU A 103 7.31 10.00 1.41
C LEU A 103 8.68 9.39 1.67
N GLY A 104 8.82 8.09 1.42
CA GLY A 104 10.08 7.40 1.61
C GLY A 104 9.96 5.89 1.48
N TYR A 105 11.09 5.23 1.52
CA TYR A 105 11.20 3.78 1.61
C TYR A 105 12.32 3.41 2.58
N ASP A 106 12.22 2.20 3.14
CA ASP A 106 13.18 1.69 4.10
C ASP A 106 13.14 0.15 4.12
N VAL A 107 13.91 -0.44 5.03
CA VAL A 107 13.91 -1.87 5.29
C VAL A 107 13.74 -2.09 6.78
N LEU A 108 12.68 -2.78 7.18
CA LEU A 108 12.58 -3.34 8.52
C LEU A 108 13.57 -4.49 8.63
N ALA A 109 14.52 -4.38 9.56
CA ALA A 109 15.49 -5.43 9.79
C ALA A 109 14.80 -6.72 10.26
N ALA A 110 15.34 -7.86 9.87
CA ALA A 110 14.84 -9.15 10.34
C ALA A 110 14.81 -9.19 11.87
N SER A 111 13.65 -9.52 12.45
CA SER A 111 13.48 -9.59 13.90
C SER A 111 12.42 -10.62 14.28
N PRO A 112 12.65 -11.47 15.28
CA PRO A 112 11.67 -12.44 15.76
C PRO A 112 10.34 -11.82 16.21
N ARG A 113 10.32 -10.53 16.56
CA ARG A 113 9.11 -9.81 16.95
C ARG A 113 8.07 -9.72 15.84
N PHE A 114 8.48 -9.82 14.57
CA PHE A 114 7.59 -9.85 13.40
C PHE A 114 7.10 -11.26 13.05
N GLY A 115 7.24 -12.25 13.96
CA GLY A 115 6.90 -13.65 13.69
C GLY A 115 5.52 -13.82 13.06
N ARG A 116 4.49 -13.14 13.59
CA ARG A 116 3.13 -13.21 13.03
C ARG A 116 3.00 -12.57 11.64
N VAL A 117 3.78 -11.53 11.35
CA VAL A 117 3.85 -10.95 9.99
C VAL A 117 4.50 -11.93 9.03
N TYR A 118 5.55 -12.62 9.47
CA TYR A 118 6.20 -13.66 8.66
C TYR A 118 5.26 -14.83 8.36
N GLU A 119 4.52 -15.29 9.36
CA GLU A 119 3.50 -16.35 9.19
C GLU A 119 2.43 -15.93 8.16
N LEU A 120 1.89 -14.71 8.26
CA LEU A 120 0.94 -14.17 7.28
C LEU A 120 1.54 -14.12 5.86
N MET A 121 2.85 -13.88 5.76
CA MET A 121 3.59 -13.81 4.49
C MET A 121 4.09 -15.18 3.99
N GLY A 122 3.81 -16.26 4.73
CA GLY A 122 4.29 -17.60 4.40
C GLY A 122 5.81 -17.74 4.47
N LEU A 123 6.46 -17.04 5.41
CA LEU A 123 7.90 -17.08 5.61
C LEU A 123 8.23 -17.95 6.82
N ASP A 124 9.08 -18.97 6.62
CA ASP A 124 9.52 -19.89 7.67
C ASP A 124 10.55 -19.27 8.62
N GLU A 125 11.30 -18.26 8.14
CA GLU A 125 12.36 -17.60 8.88
C GLU A 125 12.26 -16.08 8.84
N PRO A 126 12.76 -15.37 9.87
CA PRO A 126 12.87 -13.93 9.86
C PRO A 126 13.66 -13.41 8.67
N ALA A 127 13.08 -12.48 7.92
CA ALA A 127 13.69 -11.86 6.75
C ALA A 127 13.53 -10.32 6.79
N PRO A 128 14.43 -9.56 6.15
CA PRO A 128 14.23 -8.12 5.97
C PRO A 128 12.98 -7.86 5.12
N LEU A 129 12.15 -6.89 5.56
CA LEU A 129 10.92 -6.53 4.86
C LEU A 129 11.08 -5.15 4.23
N ALA A 130 10.86 -5.06 2.93
CA ALA A 130 10.87 -3.79 2.23
C ALA A 130 9.62 -2.97 2.60
N VAL A 131 9.81 -1.67 2.82
CA VAL A 131 8.74 -0.75 3.18
C VAL A 131 8.77 0.45 2.26
N HIS A 132 7.60 0.88 1.79
CA HIS A 132 7.46 2.22 1.26
C HIS A 132 6.26 2.92 1.88
N ARG A 133 6.37 4.25 2.01
CA ARG A 133 5.38 5.10 2.62
C ARG A 133 5.02 6.23 1.67
N TYR A 134 3.73 6.50 1.51
CA TYR A 134 3.24 7.54 0.63
C TYR A 134 1.98 8.21 1.20
N ARG A 135 1.70 9.43 0.76
CA ARG A 135 0.37 10.03 0.98
C ARG A 135 -0.60 9.52 -0.07
N LEU A 136 -1.82 9.33 0.33
CA LEU A 136 -2.91 9.11 -0.60
C LEU A 136 -3.67 10.42 -0.75
N GLN A 137 -3.53 11.05 -1.91
CA GLN A 137 -4.23 12.26 -2.28
C GLN A 137 -5.32 11.94 -3.30
N LEU A 138 -6.46 12.56 -3.13
CA LEU A 138 -7.62 12.41 -4.01
C LEU A 138 -7.83 13.71 -4.76
N LEU A 139 -7.91 13.59 -6.09
CA LEU A 139 -8.00 14.73 -6.99
C LEU A 139 -9.34 14.71 -7.73
N GLN A 140 -10.06 15.83 -7.71
CA GLN A 140 -11.31 16.00 -8.47
C GLN A 140 -11.42 17.45 -8.97
N GLY A 141 -11.32 17.67 -10.29
CA GLY A 141 -11.17 19.00 -10.85
C GLY A 141 -9.92 19.70 -10.33
N ASP A 142 -10.08 20.87 -9.73
CA ASP A 142 -8.99 21.64 -9.11
C ASP A 142 -8.79 21.33 -7.60
N GLU A 143 -9.60 20.43 -7.05
CA GLU A 143 -9.54 20.05 -5.64
C GLU A 143 -8.54 18.91 -5.43
N ALA A 144 -7.69 19.04 -4.40
CA ALA A 144 -6.77 18.02 -3.94
C ALA A 144 -6.96 17.84 -2.43
N LEU A 145 -7.38 16.64 -2.01
CA LEU A 145 -7.64 16.32 -0.62
C LEU A 145 -6.72 15.20 -0.15
N GLU A 146 -6.07 15.37 1.00
CA GLU A 146 -5.33 14.30 1.66
C GLU A 146 -6.32 13.36 2.35
N TYR A 147 -6.24 12.08 2.03
CA TYR A 147 -7.09 11.05 2.63
C TYR A 147 -6.39 10.27 3.71
N ALA A 148 -5.15 9.88 3.46
CA ALA A 148 -4.39 9.02 4.37
C ALA A 148 -2.89 9.08 4.11
N THR A 149 -2.10 8.67 5.09
CA THR A 149 -0.74 8.19 4.90
C THR A 149 -0.76 6.66 4.90
N ILE A 150 -0.13 6.04 3.91
CA ILE A 150 -0.10 4.58 3.76
C ILE A 150 1.34 4.10 3.83
N SER A 151 1.56 3.09 4.68
CA SER A 151 2.80 2.32 4.76
C SER A 151 2.53 0.91 4.25
N GLU A 152 3.23 0.50 3.19
CA GLU A 152 3.14 -0.84 2.63
C GLU A 152 4.43 -1.60 2.95
N ILE A 153 4.27 -2.72 3.67
CA ILE A 153 5.33 -3.64 4.06
C ILE A 153 5.22 -4.88 3.16
N HIS A 154 6.26 -5.15 2.39
CA HIS A 154 6.24 -6.19 1.37
C HIS A 154 6.94 -7.45 1.80
N SER A 155 6.32 -8.60 1.49
CA SER A 155 7.00 -9.89 1.54
C SER A 155 8.19 -9.90 0.57
N PRO A 156 9.37 -10.41 0.98
CA PRO A 156 10.52 -10.52 0.08
C PRO A 156 10.29 -11.47 -1.10
N ALA A 157 9.31 -12.39 -1.00
CA ALA A 157 8.85 -13.20 -2.12
C ALA A 157 8.07 -12.39 -3.17
N TYR A 158 7.62 -11.18 -2.81
CA TYR A 158 6.89 -10.29 -3.69
C TYR A 158 7.73 -9.10 -4.15
N LEU A 159 8.18 -8.25 -3.25
CA LEU A 159 9.02 -7.09 -3.58
C LEU A 159 10.19 -6.96 -2.60
N THR A 160 11.38 -6.96 -3.13
CA THR A 160 12.61 -6.59 -2.43
C THR A 160 12.73 -5.06 -2.30
N ALA A 161 13.64 -4.61 -1.45
CA ALA A 161 13.92 -3.18 -1.30
C ALA A 161 14.44 -2.52 -2.60
N GLU A 162 15.14 -3.28 -3.44
CA GLU A 162 15.63 -2.82 -4.74
C GLU A 162 14.46 -2.63 -5.72
N GLU A 163 13.60 -3.63 -5.85
CA GLU A 163 12.41 -3.57 -6.69
C GLU A 163 11.47 -2.43 -6.27
N VAL A 164 11.30 -2.19 -4.95
CA VAL A 164 10.53 -1.05 -4.44
C VAL A 164 11.11 0.28 -4.93
N ARG A 165 12.45 0.47 -4.87
CA ARG A 165 13.11 1.68 -5.35
C ARG A 165 12.98 1.86 -6.86
N GLU A 166 13.08 0.78 -7.62
CA GLU A 166 12.92 0.83 -9.07
C GLU A 166 11.50 1.21 -9.47
N ILE A 167 10.49 0.68 -8.78
CA ILE A 167 9.07 0.91 -9.10
C ILE A 167 8.60 2.30 -8.70
N TYR A 168 8.96 2.76 -7.49
CA TYR A 168 8.39 3.97 -6.90
C TYR A 168 9.31 5.20 -7.03
N GLY A 169 10.55 5.01 -7.48
CA GLY A 169 11.51 6.10 -7.71
C GLY A 169 12.04 6.72 -6.43
N GLN A 170 12.52 7.96 -6.54
CA GLN A 170 13.08 8.71 -5.41
C GLN A 170 11.99 9.56 -4.73
N PRO A 171 11.98 9.65 -3.38
CA PRO A 171 11.05 10.52 -2.67
C PRO A 171 11.31 12.00 -3.05
N SER A 172 10.22 12.76 -3.15
CA SER A 172 10.23 14.16 -3.58
C SER A 172 10.93 15.11 -2.61
N SER A 173 11.17 14.70 -1.36
CA SER A 173 11.81 15.55 -0.33
C SER A 173 12.35 14.72 0.84
N GLY A 174 13.63 14.91 1.13
CA GLY A 174 14.32 14.62 2.40
C GLY A 174 14.43 13.16 2.86
N PRO A 175 15.36 12.89 3.78
CA PRO A 175 15.46 11.59 4.41
C PRO A 175 14.30 11.39 5.38
N THR A 176 13.51 10.36 5.15
CA THR A 176 12.41 10.00 6.04
C THR A 176 12.83 8.78 6.86
N THR A 177 12.74 8.89 8.17
CA THR A 177 12.90 7.78 9.12
C THR A 177 11.68 6.86 9.02
N THR A 178 11.56 6.18 7.89
CA THR A 178 10.37 5.38 7.56
C THR A 178 10.30 4.13 8.43
N ALA A 179 11.45 3.44 8.67
CA ALA A 179 11.49 2.21 9.42
C ALA A 179 11.01 2.38 10.87
N THR A 180 11.49 3.40 11.59
CA THR A 180 11.08 3.63 12.99
C THR A 180 9.58 3.97 13.07
N ALA A 181 9.08 4.84 12.20
CA ALA A 181 7.66 5.21 12.19
C ALA A 181 6.76 4.00 11.90
N VAL A 182 7.15 3.14 10.96
CA VAL A 182 6.39 1.92 10.63
C VAL A 182 6.47 0.90 11.73
N ASP A 183 7.58 0.80 12.42
CA ASP A 183 7.80 -0.06 13.56
C ASP A 183 6.84 0.27 14.72
N ASP A 184 6.72 1.54 15.04
CA ASP A 184 5.77 2.03 16.06
C ASP A 184 4.32 1.77 15.64
N LEU A 185 4.00 1.94 14.36
CA LEU A 185 2.67 1.65 13.82
C LEU A 185 2.30 0.17 13.84
N LEU A 186 3.28 -0.73 13.75
CA LEU A 186 3.04 -2.17 13.81
C LEU A 186 2.83 -2.69 15.23
N ALA A 187 3.32 -2.00 16.25
CA ALA A 187 3.26 -2.47 17.63
C ALA A 187 1.85 -2.89 18.09
N PRO A 188 0.77 -2.11 17.87
CA PRO A 188 -0.59 -2.51 18.27
C PRO A 188 -1.11 -3.75 17.54
N LEU A 189 -0.75 -3.90 16.26
CA LEU A 189 -1.13 -5.08 15.48
C LEU A 189 -0.42 -6.34 15.98
N LEU A 190 0.86 -6.23 16.31
CA LEU A 190 1.65 -7.36 16.81
C LEU A 190 1.15 -7.87 18.17
N GLU A 191 0.73 -6.95 19.05
CA GLU A 191 0.09 -7.31 20.32
C GLU A 191 -1.22 -8.07 20.12
N GLU A 192 -2.08 -7.60 19.21
CA GLU A 192 -3.36 -8.23 18.91
C GLU A 192 -3.18 -9.62 18.27
N LEU A 193 -2.32 -9.75 17.27
CA LEU A 193 -2.02 -11.02 16.62
C LEU A 193 -1.42 -12.04 17.60
N SER A 194 -0.67 -11.59 18.61
CA SER A 194 -0.11 -12.46 19.64
C SER A 194 -1.16 -12.92 20.64
N SER A 195 -2.14 -12.09 20.97
CA SER A 195 -3.19 -12.42 21.93
C SER A 195 -4.23 -13.40 21.36
N ALA A 196 -4.49 -13.34 20.06
CA ALA A 196 -5.46 -14.22 19.37
C ALA A 196 -5.04 -15.70 19.39
N THR A 197 -3.74 -16.01 19.41
CA THR A 197 -3.22 -17.38 19.47
C THR A 197 -3.29 -18.01 20.87
N GLY A 198 -3.33 -17.20 21.94
CA GLY A 198 -3.43 -17.70 23.31
C GLY A 198 -4.81 -18.23 23.69
N SER A 199 -5.85 -17.90 22.92
CA SER A 199 -7.25 -18.28 23.21
C SER A 199 -7.70 -19.60 22.55
N ALA A 200 -6.92 -20.16 21.63
CA ALA A 200 -7.30 -21.37 20.88
C ALA A 200 -6.79 -22.68 21.52
N GLY A 201 -6.13 -22.63 22.68
CA GLY A 201 -5.48 -23.76 23.37
C GLY A 201 -6.07 -24.11 24.74
N GLY A 202 -7.33 -23.77 25.03
CA GLY A 202 -8.01 -24.06 26.30
C GLY A 202 -9.10 -25.13 26.16
#